data_71ae64f2602e806c3acf7ff58de808c2
#
_entry.id   71ae64f2602e806c3acf7ff58de808c2
#
_cell.length_a   1.000
_cell.length_b   1.000
_cell.length_c   1.000
_cell.angle_alpha   90.00
_cell.angle_beta   90.00
_cell.angle_gamma   90.00
#
_symmetry.space_group_name_H-M   'P 1'
#
loop_
_entity.id
_entity.type
_entity.pdbx_description
1 polymer ?
#
loop_
_entity_poly.entity_id
_entity_poly.type
_entity_poly.pdbx_seq_one_letter_code
_entity_poly.pdbx_strand_id
1 'polypeptide(L)'
;MKRSNFPFHSWVPKPLGIFIYILMFVPALFISGAYTSNVGEMVGSLGIMTEHIQYANFATAVGMVVFTPFTILFLEIRRSKMTYLLGLTVLVIISYICAQTTSIPMLMICSFFTGFIRIILIFNTLFGLLGYIAGRDIVPLLKPSTEQRPEEMEEKFEKIKAMALPFLYLFFLTVGQLGSFVTAWLAFSFQWQYVYYFMIAIALICLLLVEVTMVYQKRIKPIRLTLIKFGDTVCASLLLLSFSFIFIYGKTLDWFDSPLINYSLIILFISTGVFLILEIYSKRPYLDLKIFSFRNVVIALSVFIMLMVLNSS
;
A
#
# COMPACT_ATOMS: atom_id res chain seq x y z
N MET A 1 -31.04 -17.37 8.21
CA MET A 1 -30.68 -17.07 6.79
C MET A 1 -29.18 -17.33 6.61
N LYS A 2 -28.80 -18.32 5.83
CA LYS A 2 -27.39 -18.65 5.54
C LYS A 2 -26.76 -17.55 4.68
N ARG A 3 -25.93 -16.69 5.30
CA ARG A 3 -25.10 -15.69 4.62
C ARG A 3 -23.88 -16.36 3.96
N SER A 4 -24.08 -17.25 3.01
CA SER A 4 -22.97 -18.03 2.46
C SER A 4 -22.06 -17.26 1.49
N ASN A 5 -22.49 -16.13 0.94
CA ASN A 5 -21.77 -15.42 -0.13
C ASN A 5 -21.46 -13.95 0.17
N PHE A 6 -21.58 -13.49 1.42
CA PHE A 6 -21.21 -12.13 1.81
C PHE A 6 -19.68 -11.91 1.65
N PRO A 7 -19.16 -10.81 1.03
CA PRO A 7 -19.85 -9.56 0.66
C PRO A 7 -20.43 -9.49 -0.76
N PHE A 8 -20.46 -10.59 -1.48
CA PHE A 8 -21.02 -10.67 -2.84
C PHE A 8 -22.53 -10.89 -2.85
N HIS A 9 -23.15 -10.60 -3.97
CA HIS A 9 -24.55 -10.95 -4.23
C HIS A 9 -24.75 -12.48 -4.20
N SER A 10 -25.96 -12.93 -3.91
CA SER A 10 -26.29 -14.36 -3.77
C SER A 10 -26.09 -15.17 -5.05
N TRP A 11 -26.14 -14.54 -6.23
CA TRP A 11 -25.91 -15.16 -7.52
C TRP A 11 -24.43 -15.44 -7.83
N VAL A 12 -23.49 -14.81 -7.10
CA VAL A 12 -22.04 -14.98 -7.31
C VAL A 12 -21.60 -16.29 -6.66
N PRO A 13 -21.12 -17.29 -7.42
CA PRO A 13 -20.60 -18.53 -6.85
C PRO A 13 -19.26 -18.28 -6.12
N LYS A 14 -18.97 -19.10 -5.10
CA LYS A 14 -17.76 -18.95 -4.30
C LYS A 14 -16.45 -18.88 -5.10
N PRO A 15 -16.20 -19.73 -6.12
CA PRO A 15 -14.98 -19.64 -6.91
C PRO A 15 -14.83 -18.30 -7.65
N LEU A 16 -15.95 -17.77 -8.17
CA LEU A 16 -15.95 -16.47 -8.84
C LEU A 16 -15.64 -15.32 -7.86
N GLY A 17 -16.16 -15.38 -6.64
CA GLY A 17 -15.85 -14.41 -5.60
C GLY A 17 -14.35 -14.41 -5.23
N ILE A 18 -13.72 -15.58 -5.12
CA ILE A 18 -12.28 -15.71 -4.90
C ILE A 18 -11.50 -15.12 -6.09
N PHE A 19 -11.90 -15.46 -7.31
CA PHE A 19 -11.26 -14.93 -8.52
C PHE A 19 -11.35 -13.41 -8.60
N ILE A 20 -12.49 -12.81 -8.25
CA ILE A 20 -12.66 -11.35 -8.22
C ILE A 20 -11.71 -10.73 -7.20
N TYR A 21 -11.56 -11.30 -5.98
CA TYR A 21 -10.59 -10.81 -5.00
C TYR A 21 -9.15 -10.91 -5.51
N ILE A 22 -8.79 -12.01 -6.16
CA ILE A 22 -7.47 -12.19 -6.78
C ILE A 22 -7.23 -11.11 -7.85
N LEU A 23 -8.23 -10.84 -8.68
CA LEU A 23 -8.15 -9.81 -9.71
C LEU A 23 -8.01 -8.40 -9.12
N MET A 24 -8.60 -8.11 -7.94
CA MET A 24 -8.46 -6.82 -7.26
C MET A 24 -7.03 -6.51 -6.79
N PHE A 25 -6.17 -7.51 -6.64
CA PHE A 25 -4.75 -7.27 -6.35
C PHE A 25 -3.98 -6.73 -7.55
N VAL A 26 -4.42 -7.05 -8.77
CA VAL A 26 -3.70 -6.70 -10.00
C VAL A 26 -3.46 -5.20 -10.11
N PRO A 27 -4.47 -4.28 -10.07
CA PRO A 27 -4.23 -2.86 -10.20
C PRO A 27 -3.34 -2.31 -9.09
N ALA A 28 -3.40 -2.87 -7.87
CA ALA A 28 -2.57 -2.43 -6.77
C ALA A 28 -1.11 -2.88 -6.86
N LEU A 29 -0.83 -4.04 -7.47
CA LEU A 29 0.52 -4.61 -7.56
C LEU A 29 1.26 -4.18 -8.83
N PHE A 30 0.57 -4.07 -9.97
CA PHE A 30 1.18 -3.69 -11.24
C PHE A 30 1.75 -2.28 -11.25
N ILE A 31 1.10 -1.31 -10.60
CA ILE A 31 1.56 0.09 -10.58
C ILE A 31 3.00 0.23 -10.02
N SER A 32 3.44 -0.72 -9.21
CA SER A 32 4.82 -0.77 -8.71
C SER A 32 5.84 -0.96 -9.84
N GLY A 33 5.51 -1.78 -10.83
CA GLY A 33 6.36 -2.05 -11.99
C GLY A 33 6.52 -0.84 -12.93
N ALA A 34 5.59 0.12 -12.90
CA ALA A 34 5.65 1.29 -13.77
C ALA A 34 6.92 2.11 -13.59
N TYR A 35 7.41 2.26 -12.34
CA TYR A 35 8.63 3.02 -12.08
C TYR A 35 9.91 2.19 -12.20
N THR A 36 9.93 0.98 -11.70
CA THR A 36 11.13 0.15 -11.66
C THR A 36 11.54 -0.37 -13.04
N SER A 37 10.57 -0.73 -13.86
CA SER A 37 10.82 -1.33 -15.18
C SER A 37 10.97 -0.30 -16.31
N ASN A 38 10.52 0.94 -16.10
CA ASN A 38 10.43 1.96 -17.16
C ASN A 38 11.31 3.17 -16.92
N VAL A 39 12.26 3.09 -15.98
CA VAL A 39 13.14 4.22 -15.63
C VAL A 39 13.85 4.78 -16.85
N GLY A 40 14.46 3.92 -17.67
CA GLY A 40 15.19 4.34 -18.87
C GLY A 40 14.32 5.07 -19.89
N GLU A 41 13.13 4.52 -20.16
CA GLU A 41 12.17 5.11 -21.11
C GLU A 41 11.62 6.46 -20.61
N MET A 42 11.33 6.57 -19.33
CA MET A 42 10.86 7.82 -18.73
C MET A 42 11.95 8.87 -18.72
N VAL A 43 13.19 8.52 -18.36
CA VAL A 43 14.34 9.43 -18.37
C VAL A 43 14.60 9.94 -19.77
N GLY A 44 14.63 9.05 -20.77
CA GLY A 44 14.88 9.41 -22.16
C GLY A 44 13.79 10.33 -22.75
N SER A 45 12.52 10.05 -22.45
CA SER A 45 11.39 10.80 -23.02
C SER A 45 11.12 12.14 -22.32
N LEU A 46 11.34 12.22 -21.01
CA LEU A 46 11.10 13.42 -20.22
C LEU A 46 12.35 14.33 -20.10
N GLY A 47 13.53 13.83 -20.48
CA GLY A 47 14.79 14.56 -20.33
C GLY A 47 15.15 14.86 -18.88
N ILE A 48 14.78 13.97 -17.96
CA ILE A 48 14.97 14.14 -16.50
C ILE A 48 16.05 13.19 -15.97
N MET A 49 16.52 13.44 -14.76
CA MET A 49 17.49 12.57 -14.11
C MET A 49 16.84 11.28 -13.58
N THR A 50 17.61 10.20 -13.54
CA THR A 50 17.18 8.89 -12.98
C THR A 50 16.72 9.04 -11.52
N GLU A 51 17.37 9.90 -10.75
CA GLU A 51 17.07 10.21 -9.35
C GLU A 51 15.64 10.69 -9.15
N HIS A 52 15.08 11.45 -10.09
CA HIS A 52 13.70 11.91 -10.00
C HIS A 52 12.70 10.74 -10.04
N ILE A 53 12.93 9.76 -10.91
CA ILE A 53 12.09 8.55 -11.01
C ILE A 53 12.28 7.67 -9.77
N GLN A 54 13.51 7.49 -9.32
CA GLN A 54 13.80 6.74 -8.09
C GLN A 54 13.10 7.38 -6.88
N TYR A 55 13.18 8.71 -6.76
CA TYR A 55 12.50 9.42 -5.67
C TYR A 55 10.97 9.28 -5.74
N ALA A 56 10.37 9.32 -6.93
CA ALA A 56 8.95 9.06 -7.11
C ALA A 56 8.56 7.64 -6.65
N ASN A 57 9.41 6.63 -6.96
CA ASN A 57 9.21 5.26 -6.47
C ASN A 57 9.30 5.17 -4.94
N PHE A 58 10.31 5.81 -4.33
CA PHE A 58 10.42 5.90 -2.87
C PHE A 58 9.24 6.64 -2.25
N ALA A 59 8.75 7.72 -2.87
CA ALA A 59 7.56 8.43 -2.40
C ALA A 59 6.33 7.50 -2.36
N THR A 60 6.18 6.59 -3.34
CA THR A 60 5.13 5.56 -3.31
C THR A 60 5.31 4.62 -2.10
N ALA A 61 6.53 4.14 -1.85
CA ALA A 61 6.82 3.28 -0.71
C ALA A 61 6.56 4.00 0.63
N VAL A 62 6.97 5.26 0.76
CA VAL A 62 6.69 6.11 1.92
C VAL A 62 5.18 6.25 2.14
N GLY A 63 4.42 6.55 1.07
CA GLY A 63 2.96 6.62 1.12
C GLY A 63 2.34 5.32 1.65
N MET A 64 2.81 4.15 1.19
CA MET A 64 2.34 2.85 1.70
C MET A 64 2.62 2.69 3.20
N VAL A 65 3.86 2.92 3.63
CA VAL A 65 4.30 2.71 5.02
C VAL A 65 3.55 3.64 5.97
N VAL A 66 3.51 4.93 5.65
CA VAL A 66 2.91 5.95 6.51
C VAL A 66 1.40 5.78 6.68
N PHE A 67 0.71 5.30 5.66
CA PHE A 67 -0.73 5.10 5.76
C PHE A 67 -1.14 3.69 6.22
N THR A 68 -0.20 2.80 6.46
CA THR A 68 -0.48 1.43 6.98
C THR A 68 -1.35 1.43 8.25
N PRO A 69 -1.11 2.24 9.29
CA PRO A 69 -1.95 2.25 10.49
C PRO A 69 -3.41 2.67 10.23
N PHE A 70 -3.65 3.47 9.18
CA PHE A 70 -5.00 3.87 8.79
C PHE A 70 -5.81 2.76 8.15
N THR A 71 -5.15 1.73 7.60
CA THR A 71 -5.83 0.60 6.95
C THR A 71 -6.76 -0.12 7.91
N ILE A 72 -6.39 -0.23 9.18
CA ILE A 72 -7.22 -0.82 10.23
C ILE A 72 -8.53 -0.04 10.40
N LEU A 73 -8.49 1.29 10.32
CA LEU A 73 -9.68 2.14 10.39
C LEU A 73 -10.62 1.89 9.22
N PHE A 74 -10.08 1.76 8.00
CA PHE A 74 -10.89 1.43 6.82
C PHE A 74 -11.54 0.05 6.92
N LEU A 75 -10.83 -0.93 7.46
CA LEU A 75 -11.39 -2.28 7.71
C LEU A 75 -12.52 -2.25 8.76
N GLU A 76 -12.42 -1.42 9.80
CA GLU A 76 -13.46 -1.27 10.82
C GLU A 76 -14.76 -0.67 10.28
N ILE A 77 -14.71 0.12 9.21
CA ILE A 77 -15.89 0.76 8.61
C ILE A 77 -16.81 -0.25 7.95
N ARG A 78 -16.34 -1.44 7.63
CA ARG A 78 -17.08 -2.52 6.96
C ARG A 78 -17.81 -2.12 5.68
N ARG A 79 -17.26 -1.16 4.93
CA ARG A 79 -17.80 -0.72 3.64
C ARG A 79 -16.90 -1.16 2.49
N SER A 80 -16.57 -2.43 2.41
CA SER A 80 -15.62 -2.96 1.40
C SER A 80 -15.92 -2.44 -0.01
N LYS A 81 -17.18 -2.52 -0.47
CA LYS A 81 -17.58 -2.01 -1.79
C LYS A 81 -17.22 -0.54 -1.95
N MET A 82 -17.56 0.31 -0.96
CA MET A 82 -17.30 1.75 -1.03
C MET A 82 -15.79 2.06 -1.05
N THR A 83 -15.00 1.32 -0.27
CA THR A 83 -13.55 1.46 -0.24
C THR A 83 -12.92 1.10 -1.59
N TYR A 84 -13.40 0.03 -2.24
CA TYR A 84 -12.94 -0.32 -3.59
C TYR A 84 -13.34 0.72 -4.61
N LEU A 85 -14.60 1.16 -4.63
CA LEU A 85 -15.06 2.15 -5.60
C LEU A 85 -14.27 3.45 -5.48
N LEU A 86 -14.13 3.98 -4.26
CA LEU A 86 -13.35 5.21 -4.03
C LEU A 86 -11.86 5.00 -4.36
N GLY A 87 -11.25 3.93 -3.86
CA GLY A 87 -9.84 3.66 -4.08
C GLY A 87 -9.49 3.46 -5.55
N LEU A 88 -10.26 2.65 -6.28
CA LEU A 88 -10.04 2.44 -7.71
C LEU A 88 -10.32 3.69 -8.54
N THR A 89 -11.36 4.48 -8.22
CA THR A 89 -11.64 5.75 -8.91
C THR A 89 -10.49 6.73 -8.72
N VAL A 90 -10.00 6.91 -7.49
CA VAL A 90 -8.85 7.79 -7.24
C VAL A 90 -7.59 7.27 -7.90
N LEU A 91 -7.38 5.94 -7.95
CA LEU A 91 -6.27 5.33 -8.68
C LEU A 91 -6.32 5.64 -10.18
N VAL A 92 -7.51 5.58 -10.80
CA VAL A 92 -7.72 5.95 -12.21
C VAL A 92 -7.37 7.42 -12.44
N ILE A 93 -7.84 8.32 -11.58
CA ILE A 93 -7.57 9.77 -11.70
C ILE A 93 -6.07 10.04 -11.57
N ILE A 94 -5.41 9.49 -10.56
CA ILE A 94 -3.97 9.68 -10.36
C ILE A 94 -3.17 9.09 -11.52
N SER A 95 -3.51 7.89 -11.99
CA SER A 95 -2.85 7.26 -13.13
C SER A 95 -2.99 8.11 -14.41
N TYR A 96 -4.15 8.72 -14.62
CA TYR A 96 -4.37 9.64 -15.74
C TYR A 96 -3.50 10.90 -15.62
N ILE A 97 -3.44 11.50 -14.42
CA ILE A 97 -2.57 12.67 -14.16
C ILE A 97 -1.10 12.29 -14.41
N CYS A 98 -0.64 11.14 -13.92
CA CYS A 98 0.73 10.67 -14.14
C CYS A 98 1.04 10.42 -15.62
N ALA A 99 0.08 9.93 -16.41
CA ALA A 99 0.26 9.72 -17.85
C ALA A 99 0.42 11.03 -18.64
N GLN A 100 -0.20 12.11 -18.18
CA GLN A 100 -0.22 13.40 -18.87
C GLN A 100 0.84 14.40 -18.35
N THR A 101 1.35 14.18 -17.13
CA THR A 101 2.23 15.18 -16.52
C THR A 101 3.66 15.09 -17.03
N THR A 102 4.23 16.25 -17.30
CA THR A 102 5.68 16.45 -17.52
C THR A 102 6.37 17.07 -16.30
N SER A 103 5.58 17.43 -15.27
CA SER A 103 6.07 18.10 -14.07
C SER A 103 6.57 17.07 -13.05
N ILE A 104 7.85 17.12 -12.70
CA ILE A 104 8.49 16.25 -11.72
C ILE A 104 7.83 16.33 -10.34
N PRO A 105 7.58 17.53 -9.76
CA PRO A 105 6.92 17.63 -8.46
C PRO A 105 5.52 17.00 -8.46
N MET A 106 4.77 17.17 -9.55
CA MET A 106 3.45 16.56 -9.67
C MET A 106 3.52 15.04 -9.71
N LEU A 107 4.51 14.48 -10.41
CA LEU A 107 4.76 13.05 -10.45
C LEU A 107 5.07 12.50 -9.05
N MET A 108 5.90 13.20 -8.26
CA MET A 108 6.25 12.81 -6.89
C MET A 108 5.05 12.82 -5.94
N ILE A 109 4.22 13.86 -6.01
CA ILE A 109 3.00 13.98 -5.20
C ILE A 109 2.00 12.87 -5.56
N CYS A 110 1.77 12.66 -6.85
CA CYS A 110 0.90 11.58 -7.32
C CYS A 110 1.40 10.21 -6.89
N SER A 111 2.71 9.99 -6.92
CA SER A 111 3.34 8.74 -6.46
C SER A 111 3.09 8.48 -4.98
N PHE A 112 3.24 9.49 -4.12
CA PHE A 112 2.94 9.38 -2.70
C PHE A 112 1.49 8.98 -2.43
N PHE A 113 0.53 9.65 -3.08
CA PHE A 113 -0.89 9.30 -2.94
C PHE A 113 -1.24 7.95 -3.57
N THR A 114 -0.57 7.55 -4.63
CA THR A 114 -0.69 6.20 -5.19
C THR A 114 -0.32 5.15 -4.13
N GLY A 115 0.76 5.36 -3.38
CA GLY A 115 1.16 4.49 -2.27
C GLY A 115 0.07 4.36 -1.20
N PHE A 116 -0.54 5.48 -0.82
CA PHE A 116 -1.67 5.50 0.12
C PHE A 116 -2.85 4.65 -0.33
N ILE A 117 -3.31 4.85 -1.57
CA ILE A 117 -4.46 4.12 -2.09
C ILE A 117 -4.14 2.63 -2.23
N ARG A 118 -2.94 2.34 -2.70
CA ARG A 118 -2.44 1.00 -2.91
C ARG A 118 -2.46 0.16 -1.63
N ILE A 119 -1.97 0.69 -0.52
CA ILE A 119 -1.95 -0.03 0.76
C ILE A 119 -3.37 -0.31 1.26
N ILE A 120 -4.30 0.64 1.12
CA ILE A 120 -5.72 0.45 1.47
C ILE A 120 -6.34 -0.67 0.63
N LEU A 121 -6.12 -0.66 -0.69
CA LEU A 121 -6.67 -1.67 -1.58
C LEU A 121 -6.09 -3.06 -1.26
N ILE A 122 -4.78 -3.17 -1.04
CA ILE A 122 -4.10 -4.43 -0.71
C ILE A 122 -4.68 -5.02 0.58
N PHE A 123 -4.74 -4.24 1.67
CA PHE A 123 -5.25 -4.74 2.95
C PHE A 123 -6.74 -5.07 2.90
N ASN A 124 -7.55 -4.21 2.26
CA ASN A 124 -8.97 -4.48 2.09
C ASN A 124 -9.22 -5.78 1.31
N THR A 125 -8.42 -6.03 0.27
CA THR A 125 -8.51 -7.24 -0.54
C THR A 125 -8.00 -8.46 0.22
N LEU A 126 -6.86 -8.35 0.91
CA LEU A 126 -6.28 -9.43 1.70
C LEU A 126 -7.25 -9.91 2.79
N PHE A 127 -7.72 -8.99 3.63
CA PHE A 127 -8.64 -9.34 4.71
C PHE A 127 -10.03 -9.72 4.20
N GLY A 128 -10.48 -9.12 3.09
CA GLY A 128 -11.70 -9.51 2.41
C GLY A 128 -11.64 -10.94 1.89
N LEU A 129 -10.54 -11.32 1.22
CA LEU A 129 -10.31 -12.66 0.70
C LEU A 129 -10.22 -13.71 1.83
N LEU A 130 -9.41 -13.44 2.86
CA LEU A 130 -9.28 -14.33 4.02
C LEU A 130 -10.62 -14.52 4.73
N GLY A 131 -11.40 -13.44 4.93
CA GLY A 131 -12.74 -13.52 5.51
C GLY A 131 -13.72 -14.29 4.65
N TYR A 132 -13.64 -14.15 3.34
CA TYR A 132 -14.50 -14.86 2.40
C TYR A 132 -14.20 -16.36 2.36
N ILE A 133 -12.92 -16.75 2.37
CA ILE A 133 -12.49 -18.16 2.44
C ILE A 133 -12.91 -18.77 3.79
N ALA A 134 -12.69 -18.06 4.89
CA ALA A 134 -13.06 -18.49 6.23
C ALA A 134 -14.59 -18.55 6.45
N GLY A 135 -15.37 -17.96 5.56
CA GLY A 135 -16.83 -17.83 5.69
C GLY A 135 -17.29 -16.95 6.85
N ARG A 136 -16.39 -16.07 7.36
CA ARG A 136 -16.61 -15.20 8.54
C ARG A 136 -15.88 -13.88 8.41
N ASP A 137 -16.34 -12.90 9.20
CA ASP A 137 -15.69 -11.62 9.39
C ASP A 137 -14.40 -11.78 10.22
N ILE A 138 -13.26 -11.39 9.66
CA ILE A 138 -11.94 -11.46 10.32
C ILE A 138 -11.65 -10.19 11.13
N VAL A 139 -12.30 -9.07 10.83
CA VAL A 139 -12.06 -7.78 11.49
C VAL A 139 -12.14 -7.84 13.03
N PRO A 140 -13.07 -8.60 13.65
CA PRO A 140 -13.07 -8.76 15.09
C PRO A 140 -11.82 -9.48 15.65
N LEU A 141 -11.14 -10.29 14.83
CA LEU A 141 -9.93 -11.04 15.24
C LEU A 141 -8.67 -10.15 15.25
N LEU A 142 -8.70 -9.01 14.56
CA LEU A 142 -7.59 -8.03 14.54
C LEU A 142 -7.57 -7.13 15.78
N LYS A 143 -8.64 -7.11 16.59
CA LYS A 143 -8.67 -6.33 17.84
C LYS A 143 -8.01 -7.10 18.96
N PRO A 144 -7.10 -6.47 19.75
CA PRO A 144 -6.70 -7.00 21.01
C PRO A 144 -7.95 -7.06 21.92
N SER A 145 -8.56 -8.22 22.04
CA SER A 145 -9.77 -8.40 22.84
C SER A 145 -9.42 -8.84 24.24
N THR A 146 -10.00 -8.13 25.21
CA THR A 146 -10.06 -8.50 26.63
C THR A 146 -11.11 -9.59 26.89
N GLU A 147 -11.86 -10.01 25.87
CA GLU A 147 -12.91 -11.03 25.98
C GLU A 147 -12.37 -12.40 25.52
N GLN A 148 -12.62 -13.41 26.37
CA GLN A 148 -12.27 -14.82 26.11
C GLN A 148 -12.83 -15.28 24.76
N ARG A 149 -11.96 -15.57 23.81
CA ARG A 149 -12.35 -16.14 22.51
C ARG A 149 -12.55 -17.63 22.67
N PRO A 150 -13.53 -18.25 21.99
CA PRO A 150 -13.61 -19.71 21.92
C PRO A 150 -12.33 -20.25 21.28
N GLU A 151 -11.58 -21.09 22.01
CA GLU A 151 -10.29 -21.68 21.56
C GLU A 151 -10.38 -22.35 20.18
N GLU A 152 -11.51 -23.04 19.91
CA GLU A 152 -11.77 -23.64 18.59
C GLU A 152 -11.80 -22.64 17.42
N MET A 153 -12.15 -21.39 17.68
CA MET A 153 -12.24 -20.36 16.63
C MET A 153 -10.85 -19.83 16.31
N GLU A 154 -10.00 -19.72 17.29
CA GLU A 154 -8.62 -19.27 17.14
C GLU A 154 -7.77 -20.32 16.41
N GLU A 155 -7.93 -21.60 16.76
CA GLU A 155 -7.25 -22.72 16.12
C GLU A 155 -7.62 -22.85 14.62
N LYS A 156 -8.92 -22.73 14.28
CA LYS A 156 -9.36 -22.75 12.86
C LYS A 156 -8.83 -21.58 12.06
N PHE A 157 -8.77 -20.39 12.66
CA PHE A 157 -8.22 -19.21 12.00
C PHE A 157 -6.72 -19.35 11.77
N GLU A 158 -5.96 -19.81 12.75
CA GLU A 158 -4.52 -20.05 12.61
C GLU A 158 -4.20 -21.11 11.56
N LYS A 159 -5.00 -22.18 11.45
CA LYS A 159 -4.86 -23.18 10.38
C LYS A 159 -5.11 -22.58 8.98
N ILE A 160 -6.18 -21.79 8.81
CA ILE A 160 -6.46 -21.12 7.54
C ILE A 160 -5.36 -20.12 7.19
N LYS A 161 -4.90 -19.34 8.15
CA LYS A 161 -3.81 -18.38 8.00
C LYS A 161 -2.50 -19.07 7.63
N ALA A 162 -2.13 -20.14 8.33
CA ALA A 162 -0.92 -20.91 8.04
C ALA A 162 -0.91 -21.50 6.63
N MET A 163 -2.05 -21.92 6.12
CA MET A 163 -2.17 -22.46 4.76
C MET A 163 -2.28 -21.36 3.70
N ALA A 164 -3.03 -20.31 3.95
CA ALA A 164 -3.30 -19.26 2.96
C ALA A 164 -2.13 -18.27 2.78
N LEU A 165 -1.39 -17.93 3.84
CA LEU A 165 -0.32 -16.94 3.77
C LEU A 165 0.82 -17.32 2.82
N PRO A 166 1.36 -18.56 2.79
CA PRO A 166 2.39 -18.93 1.83
C PRO A 166 1.92 -18.81 0.37
N PHE A 167 0.69 -19.22 0.08
CA PHE A 167 0.11 -19.08 -1.28
C PHE A 167 -0.06 -17.62 -1.67
N LEU A 168 -0.55 -16.78 -0.75
CA LEU A 168 -0.69 -15.35 -0.98
C LEU A 168 0.68 -14.69 -1.20
N TYR A 169 1.69 -15.08 -0.43
CA TYR A 169 3.05 -14.57 -0.60
C TYR A 169 3.62 -14.92 -1.99
N LEU A 170 3.52 -16.18 -2.40
CA LEU A 170 3.92 -16.60 -3.75
C LEU A 170 3.12 -15.87 -4.83
N PHE A 171 1.83 -15.70 -4.62
CA PHE A 171 0.96 -14.94 -5.53
C PHE A 171 1.42 -13.48 -5.66
N PHE A 172 1.72 -12.79 -4.55
CA PHE A 172 2.22 -11.42 -4.57
C PHE A 172 3.55 -11.30 -5.30
N LEU A 173 4.48 -12.21 -5.05
CA LEU A 173 5.76 -12.25 -5.76
C LEU A 173 5.54 -12.45 -7.27
N THR A 174 4.72 -13.44 -7.64
CA THR A 174 4.46 -13.76 -9.05
C THR A 174 3.77 -12.60 -9.78
N VAL A 175 2.73 -12.02 -9.18
CA VAL A 175 2.00 -10.90 -9.80
C VAL A 175 2.89 -9.66 -9.87
N GLY A 176 3.74 -9.40 -8.87
CA GLY A 176 4.70 -8.31 -8.90
C GLY A 176 5.70 -8.46 -10.05
N GLN A 177 6.28 -9.64 -10.24
CA GLN A 177 7.22 -9.92 -11.32
C GLN A 177 6.55 -9.88 -12.70
N LEU A 178 5.35 -10.47 -12.84
CA LEU A 178 4.56 -10.36 -14.06
C LEU A 178 4.20 -8.89 -14.36
N GLY A 179 3.86 -8.11 -13.33
CA GLY A 179 3.62 -6.69 -13.46
C GLY A 179 4.82 -5.95 -14.03
N SER A 180 6.01 -6.19 -13.50
CA SER A 180 7.26 -5.60 -13.99
C SER A 180 7.54 -6.01 -15.45
N PHE A 181 7.34 -7.27 -15.79
CA PHE A 181 7.52 -7.75 -17.17
C PHE A 181 6.53 -7.09 -18.13
N VAL A 182 5.24 -7.08 -17.82
CA VAL A 182 4.20 -6.50 -18.70
C VAL A 182 4.41 -5.00 -18.86
N THR A 183 4.75 -4.27 -17.78
CA THR A 183 4.97 -2.82 -17.84
C THR A 183 6.24 -2.47 -18.62
N ALA A 184 7.32 -3.25 -18.49
CA ALA A 184 8.52 -3.09 -19.29
C ALA A 184 8.25 -3.35 -20.77
N TRP A 185 7.52 -4.42 -21.10
CA TRP A 185 7.15 -4.74 -22.47
C TRP A 185 6.29 -3.65 -23.11
N LEU A 186 5.30 -3.11 -22.39
CA LEU A 186 4.46 -2.01 -22.86
C LEU A 186 5.26 -0.73 -23.11
N ALA A 187 6.16 -0.36 -22.18
CA ALA A 187 6.97 0.85 -22.32
C ALA A 187 7.93 0.73 -23.50
N PHE A 188 8.57 -0.45 -23.67
CA PHE A 188 9.50 -0.70 -24.79
C PHE A 188 8.78 -0.74 -26.14
N SER A 189 7.58 -1.37 -26.22
CA SER A 189 6.87 -1.56 -27.50
C SER A 189 6.12 -0.32 -27.97
N PHE A 190 5.74 0.56 -27.04
CA PHE A 190 4.95 1.76 -27.33
C PHE A 190 5.62 3.00 -26.75
N GLN A 191 5.15 3.46 -25.61
CA GLN A 191 5.68 4.58 -24.83
C GLN A 191 5.36 4.32 -23.36
N TRP A 192 6.13 4.91 -22.45
CA TRP A 192 5.94 4.72 -21.00
C TRP A 192 4.55 5.12 -20.49
N GLN A 193 3.85 6.09 -21.14
CA GLN A 193 2.49 6.51 -20.80
C GLN A 193 1.47 5.39 -20.96
N TYR A 194 1.69 4.47 -21.91
CA TYR A 194 0.77 3.32 -22.13
C TYR A 194 0.69 2.38 -20.93
N VAL A 195 1.71 2.36 -20.09
CA VAL A 195 1.67 1.64 -18.82
C VAL A 195 0.54 2.18 -17.93
N TYR A 196 0.42 3.50 -17.83
CA TYR A 196 -0.66 4.12 -17.04
C TYR A 196 -2.03 3.91 -17.67
N TYR A 197 -2.15 3.99 -18.99
CA TYR A 197 -3.42 3.72 -19.68
C TYR A 197 -3.86 2.24 -19.50
N PHE A 198 -2.92 1.31 -19.53
CA PHE A 198 -3.18 -0.08 -19.22
C PHE A 198 -3.66 -0.26 -17.77
N MET A 199 -3.04 0.44 -16.82
CA MET A 199 -3.48 0.44 -15.43
C MET A 199 -4.89 1.01 -15.26
N ILE A 200 -5.22 2.09 -15.97
CA ILE A 200 -6.56 2.67 -16.00
C ILE A 200 -7.57 1.65 -16.52
N ALA A 201 -7.26 0.95 -17.61
CA ALA A 201 -8.15 -0.07 -18.17
C ALA A 201 -8.44 -1.20 -17.18
N ILE A 202 -7.40 -1.75 -16.52
CA ILE A 202 -7.58 -2.79 -15.50
C ILE A 202 -8.38 -2.26 -14.31
N ALA A 203 -8.08 -1.06 -13.82
CA ALA A 203 -8.79 -0.46 -12.69
C ALA A 203 -10.27 -0.22 -13.01
N LEU A 204 -10.62 0.19 -14.24
CA LEU A 204 -12.00 0.34 -14.70
C LEU A 204 -12.73 -1.01 -14.77
N ILE A 205 -12.07 -2.06 -15.27
CA ILE A 205 -12.64 -3.42 -15.28
C ILE A 205 -12.93 -3.87 -13.85
N CYS A 206 -11.98 -3.68 -12.93
CA CYS A 206 -12.16 -4.00 -11.51
C CYS A 206 -13.30 -3.18 -10.89
N LEU A 207 -13.41 -1.91 -11.23
CA LEU A 207 -14.48 -1.03 -10.74
C LEU A 207 -15.86 -1.53 -11.19
N LEU A 208 -16.02 -1.89 -12.46
CA LEU A 208 -17.26 -2.47 -12.99
C LEU A 208 -17.59 -3.80 -12.29
N LEU A 209 -16.61 -4.67 -12.10
CA LEU A 209 -16.80 -5.94 -11.40
C LEU A 209 -17.26 -5.73 -9.96
N VAL A 210 -16.65 -4.81 -9.22
CA VAL A 210 -17.07 -4.46 -7.86
C VAL A 210 -18.49 -3.92 -7.83
N GLU A 211 -18.84 -3.02 -8.76
CA GLU A 211 -20.18 -2.43 -8.80
C GLU A 211 -21.25 -3.48 -9.03
N VAL A 212 -21.02 -4.42 -9.94
CA VAL A 212 -21.99 -5.47 -10.31
C VAL A 212 -22.06 -6.59 -9.27
N THR A 213 -20.94 -6.99 -8.70
CA THR A 213 -20.87 -8.23 -7.89
C THR A 213 -20.97 -8.02 -6.39
N MET A 214 -20.57 -6.86 -5.86
CA MET A 214 -20.56 -6.60 -4.43
C MET A 214 -21.81 -5.86 -3.94
N VAL A 215 -22.27 -6.24 -2.74
CA VAL A 215 -23.42 -5.62 -2.06
C VAL A 215 -22.98 -4.42 -1.26
N TYR A 216 -23.76 -3.32 -1.30
CA TYR A 216 -23.55 -2.18 -0.41
C TYR A 216 -23.79 -2.55 1.05
N GLN A 217 -22.80 -2.24 1.88
CA GLN A 217 -22.83 -2.54 3.30
C GLN A 217 -23.25 -1.31 4.10
N LYS A 218 -24.15 -1.49 5.08
CA LYS A 218 -24.49 -0.42 6.03
C LYS A 218 -23.32 -0.18 6.99
N ARG A 219 -23.05 1.09 7.28
CA ARG A 219 -22.04 1.50 8.26
C ARG A 219 -22.42 0.99 9.66
N ILE A 220 -21.47 0.34 10.34
CA ILE A 220 -21.72 -0.23 11.67
C ILE A 220 -21.27 0.74 12.77
N LYS A 221 -20.17 1.48 12.59
CA LYS A 221 -19.66 2.41 13.61
C LYS A 221 -19.18 3.73 12.99
N PRO A 222 -19.32 4.88 13.72
CA PRO A 222 -18.74 6.14 13.28
C PRO A 222 -17.21 6.10 13.33
N ILE A 223 -16.55 6.65 12.32
CA ILE A 223 -15.11 6.85 12.34
C ILE A 223 -14.81 7.97 13.34
N ARG A 224 -14.05 7.68 14.36
CA ARG A 224 -13.41 8.70 15.19
C ARG A 224 -12.01 8.96 14.63
N LEU A 225 -11.91 9.86 13.67
CA LEU A 225 -10.63 10.41 13.24
C LEU A 225 -10.08 11.26 14.40
N THR A 226 -9.07 10.75 15.08
CA THR A 226 -8.33 11.53 16.08
C THR A 226 -7.28 12.36 15.34
N LEU A 227 -7.35 13.70 15.47
CA LEU A 227 -6.39 14.67 14.94
C LEU A 227 -4.91 14.33 15.29
N ILE A 228 -4.71 13.64 16.41
CA ILE A 228 -3.38 13.21 16.91
C ILE A 228 -2.68 12.29 15.91
N LYS A 229 -3.42 11.36 15.26
CA LYS A 229 -2.83 10.47 14.26
C LYS A 229 -2.44 11.17 12.96
N PHE A 230 -3.10 12.28 12.64
CA PHE A 230 -2.74 13.07 11.46
C PHE A 230 -1.38 13.75 11.63
N GLY A 231 -1.09 14.30 12.81
CA GLY A 231 0.21 14.88 13.12
C GLY A 231 1.35 13.87 13.01
N ASP A 232 1.19 12.68 13.61
CA ASP A 232 2.16 11.58 13.54
C ASP A 232 2.42 11.16 12.08
N THR A 233 1.36 11.07 11.28
CA THR A 233 1.44 10.73 9.85
C THR A 233 2.23 11.76 9.05
N VAL A 234 1.96 13.05 9.27
CA VAL A 234 2.69 14.13 8.59
C VAL A 234 4.16 14.12 8.97
N CYS A 235 4.47 13.99 10.28
CA CYS A 235 5.86 13.93 10.75
C CYS A 235 6.58 12.70 10.19
N ALA A 236 5.97 11.53 10.19
CA ALA A 236 6.54 10.30 9.61
C ALA A 236 6.76 10.45 8.09
N SER A 237 5.83 11.09 7.38
CA SER A 237 5.97 11.37 5.94
C SER A 237 7.17 12.28 5.67
N LEU A 238 7.28 13.39 6.38
CA LEU A 238 8.37 14.34 6.22
C LEU A 238 9.72 13.70 6.56
N LEU A 239 9.79 12.93 7.64
CA LEU A 239 10.99 12.19 8.05
C LEU A 239 11.44 11.25 6.93
N LEU A 240 10.56 10.36 6.44
CA LEU A 240 10.92 9.36 5.45
C LEU A 240 11.20 9.98 4.07
N LEU A 241 10.46 11.01 3.66
CA LEU A 241 10.70 11.71 2.40
C LEU A 241 12.02 12.48 2.41
N SER A 242 12.33 13.18 3.51
CA SER A 242 13.61 13.91 3.65
C SER A 242 14.79 12.93 3.70
N PHE A 243 14.66 11.82 4.42
CA PHE A 243 15.66 10.76 4.45
C PHE A 243 15.91 10.21 3.03
N SER A 244 14.85 9.83 2.31
CA SER A 244 14.96 9.32 0.94
C SER A 244 15.58 10.36 -0.01
N PHE A 245 15.24 11.65 0.14
CA PHE A 245 15.78 12.73 -0.66
C PHE A 245 17.29 12.83 -0.51
N ILE A 246 17.79 12.85 0.73
CA ILE A 246 19.22 12.95 1.02
C ILE A 246 19.99 11.78 0.39
N PHE A 247 19.48 10.55 0.53
CA PHE A 247 20.15 9.36 -0.01
C PHE A 247 20.15 9.29 -1.54
N ILE A 248 19.08 9.71 -2.19
CA ILE A 248 18.95 9.64 -3.64
C ILE A 248 19.71 10.78 -4.32
N TYR A 249 19.57 11.99 -3.80
CA TYR A 249 20.17 13.17 -4.43
C TYR A 249 21.53 13.57 -3.86
N GLY A 250 21.99 12.92 -2.78
CA GLY A 250 23.23 13.31 -2.12
C GLY A 250 24.42 13.39 -3.07
N LYS A 251 24.61 12.38 -3.91
CA LYS A 251 25.72 12.35 -4.88
C LYS A 251 25.59 13.38 -5.99
N THR A 252 24.38 13.57 -6.52
CA THR A 252 24.11 14.49 -7.64
C THR A 252 24.10 15.96 -7.23
N LEU A 253 23.87 16.22 -5.95
CA LEU A 253 23.85 17.57 -5.37
C LEU A 253 25.09 17.87 -4.50
N ASP A 254 26.15 17.10 -4.62
CA ASP A 254 27.41 17.28 -3.89
C ASP A 254 27.26 17.33 -2.34
N TRP A 255 26.32 16.51 -1.83
CA TRP A 255 26.06 16.35 -0.39
C TRP A 255 25.87 17.70 0.34
N PHE A 256 26.70 17.97 1.35
CA PHE A 256 26.57 19.12 2.25
C PHE A 256 26.88 20.49 1.61
N ASP A 257 27.42 20.52 0.40
CA ASP A 257 27.67 21.76 -0.34
C ASP A 257 26.37 22.32 -0.96
N SER A 258 25.34 21.48 -1.10
CA SER A 258 24.04 21.90 -1.60
C SER A 258 23.13 22.44 -0.51
N PRO A 259 22.54 23.65 -0.69
CA PRO A 259 21.55 24.18 0.25
C PRO A 259 20.30 23.29 0.34
N LEU A 260 19.92 22.58 -0.73
CA LEU A 260 18.75 21.68 -0.74
C LEU A 260 18.95 20.49 0.20
N ILE A 261 20.14 19.89 0.20
CA ILE A 261 20.48 18.79 1.13
C ILE A 261 20.49 19.31 2.56
N ASN A 262 21.06 20.48 2.83
CA ASN A 262 21.09 21.08 4.15
C ASN A 262 19.69 21.39 4.69
N TYR A 263 18.78 21.93 3.86
CA TYR A 263 17.36 22.10 4.25
C TYR A 263 16.68 20.76 4.53
N SER A 264 16.93 19.75 3.70
CA SER A 264 16.37 18.42 3.91
C SER A 264 16.87 17.77 5.21
N LEU A 265 18.13 17.99 5.59
CA LEU A 265 18.68 17.56 6.87
C LEU A 265 18.00 18.26 8.05
N ILE A 266 17.78 19.57 7.96
CA ILE A 266 17.06 20.32 9.01
C ILE A 266 15.63 19.76 9.16
N ILE A 267 14.92 19.55 8.06
CA ILE A 267 13.57 18.95 8.07
C ILE A 267 13.61 17.54 8.68
N LEU A 268 14.60 16.74 8.33
CA LEU A 268 14.79 15.39 8.88
C LEU A 268 14.95 15.42 10.40
N PHE A 269 15.83 16.27 10.93
CA PHE A 269 16.07 16.37 12.37
C PHE A 269 14.84 16.89 13.13
N ILE A 270 14.19 17.94 12.61
CA ILE A 270 12.98 18.50 13.23
C ILE A 270 11.86 17.47 13.22
N SER A 271 11.58 16.84 12.07
CA SER A 271 10.50 15.84 11.96
C SER A 271 10.77 14.61 12.82
N THR A 272 12.02 14.16 12.94
CA THR A 272 12.42 13.07 13.83
C THR A 272 12.18 13.45 15.30
N GLY A 273 12.60 14.63 15.71
CA GLY A 273 12.40 15.11 17.09
C GLY A 273 10.92 15.22 17.45
N VAL A 274 10.13 15.83 16.57
CA VAL A 274 8.67 15.97 16.78
C VAL A 274 7.99 14.60 16.78
N PHE A 275 8.34 13.70 15.85
CA PHE A 275 7.80 12.35 15.81
C PHE A 275 8.08 11.57 17.09
N LEU A 276 9.31 11.59 17.59
CA LEU A 276 9.67 10.94 18.85
C LEU A 276 8.91 11.52 20.06
N ILE A 277 8.75 12.84 20.12
CA ILE A 277 7.96 13.47 21.17
C ILE A 277 6.49 13.01 21.12
N LEU A 278 5.88 13.04 19.93
CA LEU A 278 4.51 12.59 19.74
C LEU A 278 4.35 11.11 20.13
N GLU A 279 5.32 10.28 19.77
CA GLU A 279 5.30 8.83 20.03
C GLU A 279 5.42 8.52 21.53
N ILE A 280 6.32 9.20 22.25
CA ILE A 280 6.56 8.98 23.69
C ILE A 280 5.36 9.47 24.53
N TYR A 281 4.79 10.62 24.19
CA TYR A 281 3.70 11.22 24.99
C TYR A 281 2.31 10.76 24.58
N SER A 282 2.16 10.02 23.47
CA SER A 282 0.88 9.55 22.99
C SER A 282 0.37 8.36 23.81
N LYS A 283 -0.89 8.44 24.26
CA LYS A 283 -1.59 7.28 24.87
C LYS A 283 -1.84 6.14 23.87
N ARG A 284 -1.77 6.42 22.58
CA ARG A 284 -1.93 5.46 21.49
C ARG A 284 -0.86 5.75 20.45
N PRO A 285 0.34 5.18 20.61
CA PRO A 285 1.44 5.42 19.72
C PRO A 285 1.09 5.02 18.28
N TYR A 286 1.69 5.68 17.31
CA TYR A 286 1.61 5.34 15.89
C TYR A 286 2.33 4.02 15.62
N LEU A 287 3.51 3.87 16.23
CA LEU A 287 4.35 2.69 16.22
C LEU A 287 4.67 2.29 17.65
N ASP A 288 4.13 1.19 18.17
CA ASP A 288 4.47 0.74 19.52
C ASP A 288 5.93 0.25 19.57
N LEU A 289 6.83 1.13 20.02
CA LEU A 289 8.26 0.86 20.12
C LEU A 289 8.57 -0.34 21.06
N LYS A 290 7.64 -0.74 21.91
CA LYS A 290 7.79 -1.95 22.75
C LYS A 290 7.90 -3.23 21.93
N ILE A 291 7.44 -3.22 20.68
CA ILE A 291 7.59 -4.36 19.76
C ILE A 291 9.08 -4.73 19.60
N PHE A 292 9.98 -3.75 19.60
CA PHE A 292 11.43 -3.98 19.48
C PHE A 292 12.06 -4.60 20.76
N SER A 293 11.34 -4.66 21.89
CA SER A 293 11.78 -5.41 23.07
C SER A 293 11.70 -6.92 22.89
N PHE A 294 10.91 -7.41 21.93
CA PHE A 294 10.80 -8.83 21.66
C PHE A 294 11.92 -9.31 20.74
N ARG A 295 12.86 -10.10 21.29
CA ARG A 295 14.02 -10.64 20.57
C ARG A 295 13.65 -11.28 19.23
N ASN A 296 12.57 -12.05 19.18
CA ASN A 296 12.13 -12.74 17.97
C ASN A 296 11.72 -11.76 16.86
N VAL A 297 11.12 -10.62 17.22
CA VAL A 297 10.73 -9.57 16.26
C VAL A 297 11.97 -8.89 15.68
N VAL A 298 12.95 -8.59 16.52
CA VAL A 298 14.22 -7.96 16.08
C VAL A 298 14.98 -8.91 15.14
N ILE A 299 15.06 -10.21 15.48
CA ILE A 299 15.70 -11.20 14.61
C ILE A 299 14.96 -11.32 13.27
N ALA A 300 13.63 -11.42 13.29
CA ALA A 300 12.83 -11.51 12.07
C ALA A 300 13.02 -10.26 11.17
N LEU A 301 13.03 -9.08 11.77
CA LEU A 301 13.26 -7.82 11.05
C LEU A 301 14.66 -7.77 10.44
N SER A 302 15.68 -8.18 11.21
CA SER A 302 17.07 -8.21 10.74
C SER A 302 17.26 -9.17 9.56
N VAL A 303 16.66 -10.36 9.63
CA VAL A 303 16.66 -11.32 8.51
C VAL A 303 15.94 -10.75 7.30
N PHE A 304 14.79 -10.08 7.50
CA PHE A 304 14.04 -9.47 6.41
C PHE A 304 14.84 -8.35 5.72
N ILE A 305 15.49 -7.48 6.48
CA ILE A 305 16.37 -6.43 5.95
C ILE A 305 17.52 -7.04 5.15
N MET A 306 18.16 -8.09 5.70
CA MET A 306 19.26 -8.78 5.01
C MET A 306 18.81 -9.38 3.68
N LEU A 307 17.64 -10.04 3.66
CA LEU A 307 17.06 -10.57 2.42
C LEU A 307 16.73 -9.48 1.41
N MET A 308 16.22 -8.32 1.85
CA MET A 308 15.96 -7.16 0.99
C MET A 308 17.23 -6.62 0.35
N VAL A 309 18.32 -6.48 1.11
CA VAL A 309 19.62 -6.03 0.61
C VAL A 309 20.18 -7.01 -0.42
N LEU A 310 20.11 -8.32 -0.15
CA LEU A 310 20.55 -9.35 -1.09
C LEU A 310 19.74 -9.38 -2.38
N ASN A 311 18.45 -9.05 -2.34
CA ASN A 311 17.59 -9.02 -3.51
C ASN A 311 17.70 -7.71 -4.32
N SER A 312 18.34 -6.68 -3.76
CA SER A 312 18.56 -5.38 -4.42
C SER A 312 19.90 -5.26 -5.12
N SER A 313 20.82 -6.18 -4.86
CA SER A 313 22.12 -6.29 -5.52
C SER A 313 22.03 -7.15 -6.79
#